data_e2fad53ba341a20c2d73535a5752b737
#
_entry.id   e2fad53ba341a20c2d73535a5752b737
#
_cell.length_a   1.000
_cell.length_b   1.000
_cell.length_c   1.000
_cell.angle_alpha   90.00
_cell.angle_beta   90.00
_cell.angle_gamma   90.00
#
_symmetry.space_group_name_H-M   'P 1'
#
loop_
_entity.id
_entity.type
_entity.pdbx_description
1 polymer ?
#
loop_
_entity_poly.entity_id
_entity_poly.type
_entity_poly.pdbx_seq_one_letter_code
_entity_poly.pdbx_strand_id
1 'polypeptide(L)'
;FTTDWVVRYMVDNSLGRYWIERHPESKLTDKLDFFVTPKDGKITYFNEKIEPEELTFFDPCMGSGHILVYAFDVLMEIYRECGYTDRDAAIENNLFGLDIDQRAYQLAYFSVMMKARSYNRRIFSKDVKCNIAVINESNGINKFTQENVTLDRKQNEIGEYLIDVFRHAKEIGSLQTVAPHDYDTFSEYIDSCEVAGQMDLFSASWSMYTAPMVRKLVEQAKILSRKYHIVCTNPPYLGKIEGKLKDFVVGNYKPYSGDLFS
;
A
#
# COMPACT_ATOMS: atom_id res chain seq x y z
N PHE A 1 2.03 -0.47 -19.57
CA PHE A 1 0.64 -0.35 -19.07
C PHE A 1 -0.04 -1.70 -19.19
N THR A 2 -0.76 -2.11 -18.13
CA THR A 2 -1.59 -3.33 -18.15
C THR A 2 -2.85 -3.03 -18.95
N THR A 3 -3.20 -3.90 -19.90
CA THR A 3 -4.42 -3.74 -20.71
C THR A 3 -5.68 -3.96 -19.88
N ASP A 4 -6.78 -3.28 -20.22
CA ASP A 4 -8.03 -3.27 -19.44
C ASP A 4 -8.57 -4.68 -19.13
N TRP A 5 -8.62 -5.58 -20.12
CA TRP A 5 -9.11 -6.93 -19.91
C TRP A 5 -8.25 -7.76 -18.94
N VAL A 6 -6.91 -7.52 -18.94
CA VAL A 6 -6.00 -8.20 -17.98
C VAL A 6 -6.26 -7.68 -16.56
N VAL A 7 -6.42 -6.36 -16.40
CA VAL A 7 -6.75 -5.76 -15.11
C VAL A 7 -8.04 -6.37 -14.55
N ARG A 8 -9.09 -6.44 -15.38
CA ARG A 8 -10.38 -7.03 -14.99
C ARG A 8 -10.22 -8.49 -14.63
N TYR A 9 -9.55 -9.26 -15.48
CA TYR A 9 -9.29 -10.68 -15.20
C TYR A 9 -8.57 -10.89 -13.87
N MET A 10 -7.54 -10.09 -13.59
CA MET A 10 -6.77 -10.20 -12.35
C MET A 10 -7.62 -9.87 -11.12
N VAL A 11 -8.36 -8.77 -11.15
CA VAL A 11 -9.16 -8.32 -10.01
C VAL A 11 -10.40 -9.19 -9.80
N ASP A 12 -11.10 -9.58 -10.88
CA ASP A 12 -12.27 -10.47 -10.79
C ASP A 12 -11.91 -11.82 -10.16
N ASN A 13 -10.72 -12.35 -10.50
CA ASN A 13 -10.25 -13.64 -10.01
C ASN A 13 -9.37 -13.58 -8.76
N SER A 14 -9.15 -12.40 -8.19
CA SER A 14 -8.53 -12.21 -6.88
C SER A 14 -9.54 -11.61 -5.89
N LEU A 15 -9.83 -10.32 -5.98
CA LEU A 15 -10.76 -9.63 -5.07
C LEU A 15 -12.19 -10.19 -5.19
N GLY A 16 -12.71 -10.29 -6.41
CA GLY A 16 -14.05 -10.82 -6.66
C GLY A 16 -14.18 -12.26 -6.18
N ARG A 17 -13.22 -13.12 -6.52
CA ARG A 17 -13.18 -14.52 -6.07
C ARG A 17 -13.12 -14.63 -4.55
N TYR A 18 -12.22 -13.89 -3.90
CA TYR A 18 -12.07 -13.92 -2.45
C TYR A 18 -13.38 -13.59 -1.72
N TRP A 19 -14.11 -12.60 -2.23
CA TRP A 19 -15.43 -12.21 -1.71
C TRP A 19 -16.47 -13.30 -1.95
N ILE A 20 -16.64 -13.76 -3.19
CA ILE A 20 -17.65 -14.76 -3.59
C ILE A 20 -17.47 -16.08 -2.81
N GLU A 21 -16.23 -16.53 -2.64
CA GLU A 21 -15.93 -17.77 -1.90
C GLU A 21 -16.26 -17.70 -0.41
N ARG A 22 -16.48 -16.50 0.16
CA ARG A 22 -16.86 -16.27 1.57
C ARG A 22 -18.30 -15.83 1.73
N HIS A 23 -18.98 -15.47 0.64
CA HIS A 23 -20.35 -14.98 0.62
C HIS A 23 -21.17 -15.73 -0.42
N PRO A 24 -21.69 -16.93 -0.08
CA PRO A 24 -22.48 -17.74 -1.02
C PRO A 24 -23.74 -17.03 -1.54
N GLU A 25 -24.24 -16.05 -0.78
CA GLU A 25 -25.38 -15.22 -1.10
C GLU A 25 -25.06 -14.06 -2.08
N SER A 26 -23.78 -13.78 -2.32
CA SER A 26 -23.34 -12.67 -3.17
C SER A 26 -23.77 -12.85 -4.63
N LYS A 27 -24.22 -11.75 -5.22
CA LYS A 27 -24.53 -11.66 -6.66
C LYS A 27 -23.41 -11.00 -7.45
N LEU A 28 -22.24 -10.87 -6.86
CA LEU A 28 -21.10 -10.20 -7.49
C LEU A 28 -20.68 -10.90 -8.79
N THR A 29 -20.83 -12.22 -8.89
CA THR A 29 -20.56 -12.98 -10.13
C THR A 29 -21.28 -12.43 -11.35
N ASP A 30 -22.49 -11.87 -11.19
CA ASP A 30 -23.28 -11.29 -12.29
C ASP A 30 -22.71 -9.96 -12.79
N LYS A 31 -21.72 -9.39 -12.07
CA LYS A 31 -21.08 -8.11 -12.34
C LYS A 31 -19.65 -8.22 -12.84
N LEU A 32 -19.06 -9.42 -12.76
CA LEU A 32 -17.66 -9.66 -13.09
C LEU A 32 -17.52 -10.35 -14.45
N ASP A 33 -17.15 -9.58 -15.46
CA ASP A 33 -17.11 -10.04 -16.86
C ASP A 33 -16.06 -11.12 -17.12
N PHE A 34 -14.99 -11.16 -16.31
CA PHE A 34 -13.85 -12.05 -16.47
C PHE A 34 -13.69 -13.07 -15.32
N PHE A 35 -14.74 -13.25 -14.52
CA PHE A 35 -14.72 -14.25 -13.46
C PHE A 35 -14.66 -15.66 -14.04
N VAL A 36 -13.66 -16.44 -13.66
CA VAL A 36 -13.46 -17.82 -14.12
C VAL A 36 -14.18 -18.78 -13.17
N THR A 37 -15.25 -19.39 -13.65
CA THR A 37 -15.90 -20.49 -12.93
C THR A 37 -15.03 -21.76 -12.97
N PRO A 38 -14.92 -22.53 -11.86
CA PRO A 38 -14.26 -23.81 -11.86
C PRO A 38 -14.83 -24.75 -12.94
N LYS A 39 -14.00 -25.66 -13.47
CA LYS A 39 -14.39 -26.58 -14.55
C LYS A 39 -15.59 -27.48 -14.22
N ASP A 40 -15.77 -27.81 -12.96
CA ASP A 40 -16.91 -28.59 -12.44
C ASP A 40 -18.15 -27.72 -12.13
N GLY A 41 -18.08 -26.42 -12.39
CA GLY A 41 -19.14 -25.46 -12.11
C GLY A 41 -19.41 -25.19 -10.63
N LYS A 42 -18.58 -25.72 -9.73
CA LYS A 42 -18.79 -25.59 -8.29
C LYS A 42 -17.77 -24.64 -7.68
N ILE A 43 -18.26 -23.59 -7.01
CA ILE A 43 -17.44 -22.69 -6.21
C ILE A 43 -17.23 -23.34 -4.83
N THR A 44 -16.00 -23.41 -4.37
CA THR A 44 -15.68 -23.84 -3.01
C THR A 44 -15.89 -22.67 -2.07
N TYR A 45 -16.75 -22.85 -1.07
CA TYR A 45 -17.03 -21.81 -0.09
C TYR A 45 -16.25 -22.03 1.21
N PHE A 46 -15.82 -20.93 1.81
CA PHE A 46 -15.18 -20.90 3.13
C PHE A 46 -16.20 -20.47 4.19
N ASN A 47 -16.08 -21.00 5.40
CA ASN A 47 -16.98 -20.63 6.51
C ASN A 47 -16.65 -19.28 7.16
N GLU A 48 -15.47 -18.73 6.83
CA GLU A 48 -14.99 -17.46 7.35
C GLU A 48 -15.61 -16.33 6.53
N LYS A 49 -16.50 -15.56 7.12
CA LYS A 49 -17.04 -14.33 6.55
C LYS A 49 -16.13 -13.16 6.85
N ILE A 50 -16.12 -12.19 5.97
CA ILE A 50 -15.39 -10.93 6.11
C ILE A 50 -16.34 -9.77 5.81
N GLU A 51 -16.29 -8.72 6.63
CA GLU A 51 -17.07 -7.52 6.34
C GLU A 51 -16.37 -6.66 5.27
N PRO A 52 -17.13 -5.89 4.47
CA PRO A 52 -16.55 -5.07 3.40
C PRO A 52 -15.42 -4.14 3.90
N GLU A 53 -15.55 -3.57 5.09
CA GLU A 53 -14.60 -2.63 5.66
C GLU A 53 -13.28 -3.29 6.12
N GLU A 54 -13.29 -4.60 6.36
CA GLU A 54 -12.11 -5.36 6.79
C GLU A 54 -11.27 -5.85 5.62
N LEU A 55 -11.88 -5.95 4.42
CA LEU A 55 -11.26 -6.49 3.22
C LEU A 55 -10.14 -5.59 2.71
N THR A 56 -8.91 -6.10 2.65
CA THR A 56 -7.74 -5.32 2.23
C THR A 56 -7.14 -5.82 0.94
N PHE A 57 -6.95 -4.91 -0.01
CA PHE A 57 -6.40 -5.15 -1.34
C PHE A 57 -5.14 -4.30 -1.55
N PHE A 58 -4.04 -4.94 -1.93
CA PHE A 58 -2.75 -4.30 -2.10
C PHE A 58 -2.16 -4.52 -3.48
N ASP A 59 -1.73 -3.42 -4.12
CA ASP A 59 -0.92 -3.44 -5.34
C ASP A 59 0.48 -2.89 -5.03
N PRO A 60 1.48 -3.75 -4.84
CA PRO A 60 2.85 -3.35 -4.52
C PRO A 60 3.64 -2.71 -5.66
N CYS A 61 3.14 -2.75 -6.91
CA CYS A 61 3.76 -2.14 -8.09
C CYS A 61 2.68 -1.45 -8.92
N MET A 62 1.95 -0.50 -8.29
CA MET A 62 0.69 0.02 -8.80
C MET A 62 0.78 0.78 -10.13
N GLY A 63 1.97 1.21 -10.55
CA GLY A 63 2.15 2.01 -11.76
C GLY A 63 1.22 3.23 -11.77
N SER A 64 0.43 3.38 -12.81
CA SER A 64 -0.58 4.43 -12.94
C SER A 64 -1.92 4.12 -12.25
N GLY A 65 -2.00 3.04 -11.46
CA GLY A 65 -3.14 2.71 -10.62
C GLY A 65 -4.31 1.99 -11.32
N HIS A 66 -4.14 1.43 -12.52
CA HIS A 66 -5.24 0.78 -13.24
C HIS A 66 -5.88 -0.36 -12.45
N ILE A 67 -5.08 -1.19 -11.77
CA ILE A 67 -5.57 -2.29 -10.94
C ILE A 67 -6.38 -1.73 -9.76
N LEU A 68 -5.85 -0.72 -9.06
CA LEU A 68 -6.54 -0.07 -7.93
C LEU A 68 -7.85 0.61 -8.36
N VAL A 69 -7.87 1.26 -9.53
CA VAL A 69 -9.07 1.93 -10.07
C VAL A 69 -10.18 0.93 -10.35
N TYR A 70 -9.87 -0.24 -10.91
CA TYR A 70 -10.89 -1.26 -11.14
C TYR A 70 -11.25 -2.03 -9.85
N ALA A 71 -10.29 -2.28 -8.98
CA ALA A 71 -10.56 -2.84 -7.65
C ALA A 71 -11.52 -1.95 -6.84
N PHE A 72 -11.43 -0.62 -7.00
CA PHE A 72 -12.39 0.32 -6.41
C PHE A 72 -13.82 0.08 -6.94
N ASP A 73 -14.01 -0.13 -8.26
CA ASP A 73 -15.34 -0.43 -8.82
C ASP A 73 -15.90 -1.73 -8.22
N VAL A 74 -15.10 -2.79 -8.11
CA VAL A 74 -15.52 -4.07 -7.52
C VAL A 74 -15.87 -3.90 -6.04
N LEU A 75 -15.06 -3.17 -5.26
CA LEU A 75 -15.36 -2.85 -3.86
C LEU A 75 -16.69 -2.11 -3.73
N MET A 76 -16.96 -1.14 -4.61
CA MET A 76 -18.23 -0.40 -4.58
C MET A 76 -19.45 -1.28 -4.88
N GLU A 77 -19.32 -2.33 -5.71
CA GLU A 77 -20.38 -3.32 -5.86
C GLU A 77 -20.58 -4.16 -4.59
N ILE A 78 -19.47 -4.57 -3.94
CA ILE A 78 -19.50 -5.28 -2.64
C ILE A 78 -20.20 -4.42 -1.57
N TYR A 79 -19.78 -3.18 -1.40
CA TYR A 79 -20.41 -2.26 -0.44
C TYR A 79 -21.90 -2.05 -0.71
N ARG A 80 -22.26 -1.97 -2.00
CA ARG A 80 -23.65 -1.79 -2.43
C ARG A 80 -24.52 -2.99 -2.11
N GLU A 81 -24.06 -4.22 -2.38
CA GLU A 81 -24.82 -5.43 -2.07
C GLU A 81 -25.00 -5.65 -0.57
N CYS A 82 -24.05 -5.19 0.25
CA CYS A 82 -24.14 -5.21 1.73
C CYS A 82 -24.99 -4.06 2.30
N GLY A 83 -25.49 -3.15 1.47
CA GLY A 83 -26.33 -2.03 1.91
C GLY A 83 -25.58 -0.86 2.53
N TYR A 84 -24.26 -0.80 2.38
CA TYR A 84 -23.46 0.32 2.87
C TYR A 84 -23.67 1.57 2.01
N THR A 85 -23.76 2.72 2.68
CA THR A 85 -23.95 4.03 2.03
C THR A 85 -22.67 4.86 1.99
N ASP A 86 -21.67 4.51 2.79
CA ASP A 86 -20.38 5.19 2.78
C ASP A 86 -19.61 4.84 1.49
N ARG A 87 -19.35 5.87 0.69
CA ARG A 87 -18.70 5.75 -0.61
C ARG A 87 -17.19 6.06 -0.54
N ASP A 88 -16.71 6.46 0.62
CA ASP A 88 -15.32 6.84 0.82
C ASP A 88 -14.54 5.73 1.53
N ALA A 89 -15.24 4.85 2.26
CA ALA A 89 -14.67 3.76 3.02
C ALA A 89 -13.74 2.84 2.19
N ALA A 90 -14.07 2.60 0.93
CA ALA A 90 -13.24 1.78 0.05
C ALA A 90 -11.81 2.33 -0.17
N ILE A 91 -11.64 3.67 -0.15
CA ILE A 91 -10.31 4.30 -0.24
C ILE A 91 -9.57 4.21 1.10
N GLU A 92 -10.27 4.48 2.19
CA GLU A 92 -9.66 4.60 3.51
C GLU A 92 -9.31 3.24 4.11
N ASN A 93 -10.14 2.21 3.87
CA ASN A 93 -10.03 0.93 4.55
C ASN A 93 -9.43 -0.18 3.65
N ASN A 94 -9.75 -0.16 2.35
CA ASN A 94 -9.56 -1.35 1.52
C ASN A 94 -8.39 -1.28 0.55
N LEU A 95 -8.13 -0.10 -0.07
CA LEU A 95 -7.15 0.02 -1.14
C LEU A 95 -5.80 0.50 -0.63
N PHE A 96 -4.76 -0.26 -0.99
CA PHE A 96 -3.38 0.06 -0.68
C PHE A 96 -2.52 -0.09 -1.92
N GLY A 97 -1.55 0.81 -2.10
CA GLY A 97 -0.66 0.76 -3.26
C GLY A 97 0.70 1.36 -2.99
N LEU A 98 1.70 0.80 -3.67
CA LEU A 98 3.07 1.34 -3.65
C LEU A 98 3.65 1.38 -5.05
N ASP A 99 4.54 2.33 -5.29
CA ASP A 99 5.41 2.36 -6.46
C ASP A 99 6.75 3.00 -6.12
N ILE A 100 7.79 2.70 -6.88
CA ILE A 100 9.12 3.33 -6.74
C ILE A 100 9.19 4.67 -7.50
N ASP A 101 8.35 4.87 -8.51
CA ASP A 101 8.32 6.07 -9.35
C ASP A 101 7.33 7.10 -8.83
N GLN A 102 7.84 8.29 -8.53
CA GLN A 102 7.04 9.43 -8.04
C GLN A 102 5.96 9.87 -9.04
N ARG A 103 6.21 9.77 -10.36
CA ARG A 103 5.24 10.16 -11.39
C ARG A 103 4.13 9.12 -11.50
N ALA A 104 4.49 7.84 -11.42
CA ALA A 104 3.52 6.76 -11.36
C ALA A 104 2.58 6.93 -10.15
N TYR A 105 3.13 7.18 -8.97
CA TYR A 105 2.36 7.50 -7.77
C TYR A 105 1.39 8.68 -7.97
N GLN A 106 1.88 9.81 -8.52
CA GLN A 106 1.02 10.98 -8.74
C GLN A 106 -0.14 10.67 -9.69
N LEU A 107 0.12 9.90 -10.74
CA LEU A 107 -0.90 9.48 -11.69
C LEU A 107 -1.91 8.50 -11.05
N ALA A 108 -1.41 7.53 -10.26
CA ALA A 108 -2.25 6.59 -9.52
C ALA A 108 -3.16 7.31 -8.52
N TYR A 109 -2.58 8.21 -7.73
CA TYR A 109 -3.34 9.03 -6.78
C TYR A 109 -4.46 9.82 -7.48
N PHE A 110 -4.12 10.51 -8.56
CA PHE A 110 -5.10 11.24 -9.35
C PHE A 110 -6.19 10.31 -9.89
N SER A 111 -5.82 9.16 -10.47
CA SER A 111 -6.75 8.20 -11.06
C SER A 111 -7.72 7.62 -10.03
N VAL A 112 -7.20 7.19 -8.87
CA VAL A 112 -8.00 6.65 -7.77
C VAL A 112 -8.93 7.71 -7.18
N MET A 113 -8.44 8.93 -6.94
CA MET A 113 -9.26 10.02 -6.41
C MET A 113 -10.34 10.48 -7.40
N MET A 114 -10.04 10.50 -8.70
CA MET A 114 -11.05 10.79 -9.74
C MET A 114 -12.10 9.68 -9.85
N LYS A 115 -11.70 8.42 -9.71
CA LYS A 115 -12.62 7.28 -9.62
C LYS A 115 -13.54 7.44 -8.41
N ALA A 116 -13.02 7.70 -7.25
CA ALA A 116 -13.81 7.92 -6.05
C ALA A 116 -14.77 9.12 -6.18
N ARG A 117 -14.32 10.19 -6.82
CA ARG A 117 -15.19 11.33 -7.13
C ARG A 117 -16.36 10.98 -8.01
N SER A 118 -16.25 10.01 -8.90
CA SER A 118 -17.38 9.54 -9.72
C SER A 118 -18.50 8.93 -8.88
N TYR A 119 -18.17 8.38 -7.71
CA TYR A 119 -19.12 7.85 -6.74
C TYR A 119 -19.54 8.88 -5.69
N ASN A 120 -18.62 9.74 -5.22
CA ASN A 120 -18.89 10.79 -4.26
C ASN A 120 -18.34 12.14 -4.75
N ARG A 121 -19.21 13.00 -5.27
CA ARG A 121 -18.82 14.32 -5.79
C ARG A 121 -18.18 15.25 -4.76
N ARG A 122 -18.39 15.00 -3.46
CA ARG A 122 -17.89 15.82 -2.34
C ARG A 122 -16.59 15.30 -1.74
N ILE A 123 -15.98 14.26 -2.32
CA ILE A 123 -14.79 13.63 -1.74
C ILE A 123 -13.64 14.62 -1.50
N PHE A 124 -13.46 15.58 -2.41
CA PHE A 124 -12.39 16.58 -2.27
C PHE A 124 -12.66 17.66 -1.20
N SER A 125 -13.85 17.72 -0.63
CA SER A 125 -14.16 18.59 0.52
C SER A 125 -14.07 17.85 1.84
N LYS A 126 -13.69 16.58 1.83
CA LYS A 126 -13.45 15.73 3.00
C LYS A 126 -11.96 15.45 3.13
N ASP A 127 -11.50 15.22 4.33
CA ASP A 127 -10.14 14.77 4.62
C ASP A 127 -10.06 13.24 4.49
N VAL A 128 -10.22 12.76 3.26
CA VAL A 128 -10.17 11.32 2.94
C VAL A 128 -8.72 10.90 2.72
N LYS A 129 -8.26 9.93 3.50
CA LYS A 129 -6.90 9.41 3.41
C LYS A 129 -6.83 8.26 2.40
N CYS A 130 -6.08 8.47 1.32
CA CYS A 130 -5.76 7.43 0.36
C CYS A 130 -4.48 6.68 0.77
N ASN A 131 -4.56 5.35 0.95
CA ASN A 131 -3.44 4.53 1.41
C ASN A 131 -2.50 4.09 0.27
N ILE A 132 -2.07 5.03 -0.54
CA ILE A 132 -1.06 4.79 -1.56
C ILE A 132 0.15 5.70 -1.32
N ALA A 133 1.35 5.19 -1.57
CA ALA A 133 2.58 5.92 -1.33
C ALA A 133 3.64 5.60 -2.38
N VAL A 134 4.66 6.47 -2.43
CA VAL A 134 5.88 6.20 -3.18
C VAL A 134 6.95 5.68 -2.24
N ILE A 135 7.73 4.71 -2.70
CA ILE A 135 8.86 4.19 -1.94
C ILE A 135 9.99 5.22 -1.97
N ASN A 136 10.36 5.70 -0.80
CA ASN A 136 11.44 6.66 -0.58
C ASN A 136 12.62 5.97 0.08
N GLU A 137 13.82 6.45 -0.24
CA GLU A 137 15.07 6.04 0.43
C GLU A 137 15.39 6.97 1.58
N SER A 138 16.02 6.43 2.61
CA SER A 138 16.55 7.17 3.75
C SER A 138 17.95 7.75 3.49
N ASN A 139 18.49 7.60 2.28
CA ASN A 139 19.80 8.11 1.90
C ASN A 139 19.87 9.62 2.17
N GLY A 140 20.84 10.08 2.94
CA GLY A 140 20.97 11.48 3.36
C GLY A 140 20.53 11.74 4.81
N ILE A 141 19.87 10.78 5.47
CA ILE A 141 19.65 10.81 6.92
C ILE A 141 20.70 9.90 7.58
N ASN A 142 21.69 10.51 8.23
CA ASN A 142 22.76 9.73 8.87
C ASN A 142 22.34 9.16 10.22
N LYS A 143 21.55 9.90 10.99
CA LYS A 143 20.99 9.50 12.29
C LYS A 143 19.63 10.14 12.50
N PHE A 144 18.76 9.42 13.17
CA PHE A 144 17.47 9.96 13.61
C PHE A 144 17.61 10.92 14.79
N THR A 145 18.57 10.64 15.67
CA THR A 145 18.79 11.34 16.94
C THR A 145 19.35 12.75 16.73
N GLN A 146 18.75 13.73 17.41
CA GLN A 146 19.37 15.03 17.66
C GLN A 146 20.08 15.03 19.02
N GLU A 147 21.24 15.65 19.10
CA GLU A 147 22.05 15.70 20.34
C GLU A 147 21.35 16.39 21.53
N ASN A 148 20.28 17.17 21.27
CA ASN A 148 19.58 18.01 22.26
C ASN A 148 18.10 17.64 22.48
N VAL A 149 17.57 16.59 21.89
CA VAL A 149 16.21 16.15 22.12
C VAL A 149 16.23 14.92 23.02
N THR A 150 15.62 15.02 24.20
CA THR A 150 15.43 13.88 25.11
C THR A 150 14.39 12.96 24.48
N LEU A 151 14.86 12.08 23.58
CA LEU A 151 14.00 11.16 22.87
C LEU A 151 13.61 9.99 23.78
N ASP A 152 12.35 9.61 23.72
CA ASP A 152 11.93 8.30 24.21
C ASP A 152 12.77 7.24 23.47
N ARG A 153 13.45 6.39 24.23
CA ARG A 153 14.34 5.36 23.71
C ARG A 153 13.63 4.49 22.64
N LYS A 154 12.37 4.13 22.88
CA LYS A 154 11.57 3.33 21.96
C LYS A 154 11.34 4.03 20.63
N GLN A 155 11.02 5.32 20.65
CA GLN A 155 10.80 6.10 19.45
C GLN A 155 12.09 6.29 18.64
N ASN A 156 13.20 6.45 19.34
CA ASN A 156 14.50 6.52 18.69
C ASN A 156 14.88 5.20 18.00
N GLU A 157 14.64 4.06 18.62
CA GLU A 157 14.87 2.74 18.04
C GLU A 157 14.03 2.54 16.76
N ILE A 158 12.77 3.01 16.71
CA ILE A 158 11.92 2.98 15.51
C ILE A 158 12.50 3.89 14.42
N GLY A 159 12.92 5.10 14.76
CA GLY A 159 13.50 6.03 13.80
C GLY A 159 14.77 5.49 13.14
N GLU A 160 15.71 4.97 13.94
CA GLU A 160 16.93 4.35 13.42
C GLU A 160 16.64 3.10 12.57
N TYR A 161 15.67 2.28 12.99
CA TYR A 161 15.21 1.14 12.21
C TYR A 161 14.68 1.56 10.83
N LEU A 162 13.85 2.61 10.76
CA LEU A 162 13.31 3.11 9.49
C LEU A 162 14.42 3.63 8.57
N ILE A 163 15.42 4.32 9.13
CA ILE A 163 16.57 4.80 8.36
C ILE A 163 17.37 3.63 7.80
N ASP A 164 17.58 2.58 8.57
CA ASP A 164 18.37 1.44 8.13
C ASP A 164 17.63 0.59 7.10
N VAL A 165 16.38 0.23 7.36
CA VAL A 165 15.60 -0.63 6.49
C VAL A 165 15.32 -0.01 5.12
N PHE A 166 15.19 1.32 5.03
CA PHE A 166 14.91 2.01 3.76
C PHE A 166 16.13 2.62 3.07
N ARG A 167 17.34 2.27 3.48
CA ARG A 167 18.58 2.82 2.90
C ARG A 167 18.74 2.56 1.40
N HIS A 168 18.21 1.46 0.89
CA HIS A 168 18.24 1.07 -0.52
C HIS A 168 16.86 0.68 -1.04
N ALA A 169 15.85 1.32 -0.52
CA ALA A 169 14.47 0.94 -0.76
C ALA A 169 14.06 1.04 -2.24
N LYS A 170 14.62 1.94 -3.02
CA LYS A 170 14.30 2.05 -4.46
C LYS A 170 14.92 0.94 -5.30
N GLU A 171 16.02 0.35 -4.85
CA GLU A 171 16.62 -0.80 -5.52
C GLU A 171 15.84 -2.08 -5.22
N ILE A 172 15.35 -2.25 -3.98
CA ILE A 172 14.63 -3.43 -3.50
C ILE A 172 13.14 -3.36 -3.81
N GLY A 173 12.59 -2.14 -3.82
CA GLY A 173 11.18 -1.90 -4.07
C GLY A 173 10.28 -2.46 -2.98
N SER A 174 9.09 -2.90 -3.37
CA SER A 174 8.08 -3.45 -2.48
C SER A 174 8.37 -4.86 -1.94
N LEU A 175 9.48 -5.48 -2.37
CA LEU A 175 9.99 -6.72 -1.77
C LEU A 175 10.60 -6.50 -0.38
N GLN A 176 10.85 -5.23 0.02
CA GLN A 176 11.37 -4.87 1.32
C GLN A 176 10.49 -5.39 2.44
N THR A 177 11.07 -6.20 3.34
CA THR A 177 10.38 -6.68 4.54
C THR A 177 10.51 -5.65 5.65
N VAL A 178 9.38 -5.19 6.17
CA VAL A 178 9.30 -4.19 7.24
C VAL A 178 8.64 -4.80 8.47
N ALA A 179 9.32 -4.70 9.61
CA ALA A 179 8.78 -5.20 10.88
C ALA A 179 7.59 -4.34 11.35
N PRO A 180 6.59 -4.94 11.97
CA PRO A 180 5.49 -4.20 12.58
C PRO A 180 5.98 -3.46 13.84
N HIS A 181 5.77 -2.15 13.86
CA HIS A 181 5.94 -1.28 15.01
C HIS A 181 4.70 -0.41 15.19
N ASP A 182 4.60 0.29 16.32
CA ASP A 182 3.55 1.28 16.54
C ASP A 182 3.88 2.58 15.79
N TYR A 183 3.67 2.55 14.48
CA TYR A 183 3.95 3.68 13.59
C TYR A 183 2.98 4.84 13.75
N ASP A 184 1.81 4.63 14.36
CA ASP A 184 0.86 5.70 14.63
C ASP A 184 1.36 6.57 15.78
N THR A 185 1.70 5.97 16.92
CA THR A 185 2.34 6.68 18.05
C THR A 185 3.67 7.32 17.63
N PHE A 186 4.44 6.66 16.76
CA PHE A 186 5.69 7.24 16.26
C PHE A 186 5.43 8.48 15.36
N SER A 187 4.38 8.47 14.54
CA SER A 187 3.98 9.63 13.74
C SER A 187 3.59 10.81 14.61
N GLU A 188 2.75 10.60 15.63
CA GLU A 188 2.36 11.61 16.62
C GLU A 188 3.58 12.19 17.36
N TYR A 189 4.54 11.32 17.67
CA TYR A 189 5.79 11.73 18.30
C TYR A 189 6.59 12.68 17.40
N ILE A 190 6.75 12.38 16.09
CA ILE A 190 7.42 13.26 15.13
C ILE A 190 6.73 14.63 15.10
N ASP A 191 5.39 14.67 15.09
CA ASP A 191 4.62 15.91 15.07
C ASP A 191 4.82 16.70 16.36
N SER A 192 4.89 16.04 17.51
CA SER A 192 5.16 16.69 18.80
C SER A 192 6.55 17.32 18.88
N CYS A 193 7.57 16.69 18.28
CA CYS A 193 8.93 17.21 18.22
C CYS A 193 9.04 18.51 17.42
N GLU A 194 8.22 18.68 16.39
CA GLU A 194 8.17 19.93 15.61
C GLU A 194 7.59 21.11 16.42
N VAL A 195 6.62 20.83 17.28
CA VAL A 195 5.97 21.87 18.10
C VAL A 195 6.84 22.29 19.28
N ALA A 196 7.62 21.38 19.84
CA ALA A 196 8.44 21.60 21.03
C ALA A 196 9.77 22.34 20.76
N GLY A 197 10.17 22.46 19.49
CA GLY A 197 11.49 23.02 19.11
C GLY A 197 11.61 24.50 19.43
N GLN A 198 12.44 24.85 20.43
CA GLN A 198 13.03 26.19 20.48
C GLN A 198 13.82 26.41 19.20
N MET A 199 13.65 27.57 18.54
CA MET A 199 14.27 27.91 17.23
C MET A 199 15.81 28.02 17.36
N ASP A 200 16.51 26.92 17.47
CA ASP A 200 17.92 26.86 17.15
C ASP A 200 18.11 26.36 15.70
N LEU A 201 19.31 26.55 15.15
CA LEU A 201 19.63 26.17 13.77
C LEU A 201 19.47 24.66 13.51
N PHE A 202 19.64 23.84 14.53
CA PHE A 202 19.58 22.38 14.43
C PHE A 202 18.14 21.87 14.45
N SER A 203 17.26 22.42 15.30
CA SER A 203 15.84 22.11 15.31
C SER A 203 15.15 22.57 14.03
N ALA A 204 15.54 23.73 13.49
CA ALA A 204 15.08 24.19 12.18
C ALA A 204 15.49 23.26 11.05
N SER A 205 16.73 22.74 11.04
CA SER A 205 17.18 21.76 10.06
C SER A 205 16.43 20.44 10.15
N TRP A 206 16.19 19.96 11.38
CA TRP A 206 15.43 18.72 11.58
C TRP A 206 13.99 18.84 11.08
N SER A 207 13.28 19.89 11.47
CA SER A 207 11.90 20.16 11.03
C SER A 207 11.79 20.37 9.52
N MET A 208 12.79 21.02 8.91
CA MET A 208 12.75 21.34 7.49
C MET A 208 13.13 20.16 6.59
N TYR A 209 14.03 19.28 7.00
CA TYR A 209 14.58 18.22 6.14
C TYR A 209 14.32 16.82 6.68
N THR A 210 14.59 16.55 7.96
CA THR A 210 14.54 15.20 8.51
C THR A 210 13.11 14.74 8.77
N ALA A 211 12.31 15.52 9.48
CA ALA A 211 10.94 15.14 9.84
C ALA A 211 10.05 14.87 8.60
N PRO A 212 10.04 15.71 7.55
CA PRO A 212 9.26 15.42 6.34
C PRO A 212 9.69 14.13 5.62
N MET A 213 10.99 13.81 5.64
CA MET A 213 11.49 12.56 5.07
C MET A 213 11.06 11.37 5.92
N VAL A 214 11.24 11.45 7.23
CA VAL A 214 10.84 10.37 8.16
C VAL A 214 9.34 10.10 8.09
N ARG A 215 8.48 11.11 7.94
CA ARG A 215 7.03 10.90 7.71
C ARG A 215 6.77 10.05 6.49
N LYS A 216 7.47 10.30 5.36
CA LYS A 216 7.33 9.47 4.15
C LYS A 216 7.77 8.02 4.41
N LEU A 217 8.85 7.83 5.20
CA LEU A 217 9.28 6.48 5.59
C LEU A 217 8.24 5.78 6.48
N VAL A 218 7.57 6.52 7.36
CA VAL A 218 6.48 6.00 8.20
C VAL A 218 5.28 5.58 7.35
N GLU A 219 4.86 6.41 6.39
CA GLU A 219 3.73 6.09 5.49
C GLU A 219 3.97 4.78 4.73
N GLN A 220 5.13 4.62 4.10
CA GLN A 220 5.46 3.38 3.38
C GLN A 220 5.66 2.19 4.34
N ALA A 221 6.18 2.42 5.56
CA ALA A 221 6.33 1.38 6.57
C ALA A 221 4.97 0.84 7.05
N LYS A 222 3.99 1.71 7.28
CA LYS A 222 2.61 1.32 7.60
C LYS A 222 2.01 0.40 6.55
N ILE A 223 2.28 0.66 5.27
CA ILE A 223 1.80 -0.17 4.16
C ILE A 223 2.58 -1.48 4.11
N LEU A 224 3.91 -1.47 4.15
CA LEU A 224 4.75 -2.66 3.98
C LEU A 224 4.71 -3.63 5.18
N SER A 225 4.45 -3.14 6.38
CA SER A 225 4.37 -3.99 7.60
C SER A 225 3.01 -4.65 7.79
N ARG A 226 2.00 -4.25 7.03
CA ARG A 226 0.63 -4.77 7.11
C ARG A 226 0.50 -6.11 6.38
N LYS A 227 -0.40 -6.96 6.83
CA LYS A 227 -0.86 -8.15 6.09
C LYS A 227 -2.14 -7.81 5.34
N TYR A 228 -2.26 -8.34 4.14
CA TYR A 228 -3.38 -8.08 3.23
C TYR A 228 -4.13 -9.37 2.92
N HIS A 229 -5.44 -9.28 2.72
CA HIS A 229 -6.26 -10.39 2.27
C HIS A 229 -5.96 -10.74 0.81
N ILE A 230 -5.73 -9.71 -0.01
CA ILE A 230 -5.43 -9.86 -1.43
C ILE A 230 -4.20 -9.01 -1.78
N VAL A 231 -3.24 -9.64 -2.45
CA VAL A 231 -2.15 -8.96 -3.15
C VAL A 231 -2.30 -9.23 -4.64
N CYS A 232 -2.49 -8.19 -5.43
CA CYS A 232 -2.70 -8.30 -6.86
C CYS A 232 -1.88 -7.22 -7.58
N THR A 233 -0.92 -7.63 -8.37
CA THR A 233 0.01 -6.72 -9.04
C THR A 233 0.47 -7.26 -10.39
N ASN A 234 0.89 -6.36 -11.26
CA ASN A 234 1.61 -6.67 -12.49
C ASN A 234 3.00 -6.02 -12.42
N PRO A 235 4.01 -6.73 -11.86
CA PRO A 235 5.33 -6.16 -11.66
C PRO A 235 6.05 -5.90 -13.00
N PRO A 236 7.07 -5.02 -13.03
CA PRO A 236 7.83 -4.75 -14.22
C PRO A 236 8.56 -6.02 -14.70
N TYR A 237 8.57 -6.25 -16.01
CA TYR A 237 9.27 -7.37 -16.65
C TYR A 237 10.79 -7.11 -16.62
N LEU A 238 11.46 -7.58 -15.59
CA LEU A 238 12.91 -7.51 -15.47
C LEU A 238 13.51 -8.83 -15.99
N GLY A 239 14.16 -8.80 -17.14
CA GLY A 239 14.80 -9.98 -17.74
C GLY A 239 16.03 -10.51 -16.97
N LYS A 240 16.61 -9.71 -16.07
CA LYS A 240 17.69 -10.10 -15.16
C LYS A 240 17.60 -9.26 -13.89
N ILE A 241 17.75 -9.93 -12.76
CA ILE A 241 17.91 -9.29 -11.45
C ILE A 241 19.41 -9.08 -11.24
N GLU A 242 19.82 -7.83 -11.01
CA GLU A 242 21.23 -7.43 -10.79
C GLU A 242 21.39 -6.57 -9.54
N GLY A 243 22.63 -6.37 -9.08
CA GLY A 243 22.97 -5.49 -7.96
C GLY A 243 22.37 -5.95 -6.63
N LYS A 244 22.02 -5.00 -5.78
CA LYS A 244 21.51 -5.25 -4.43
C LYS A 244 20.17 -6.00 -4.41
N LEU A 245 19.34 -5.80 -5.43
CA LEU A 245 18.09 -6.55 -5.57
C LEU A 245 18.38 -8.05 -5.70
N LYS A 246 19.41 -8.43 -6.48
CA LYS A 246 19.82 -9.84 -6.60
C LYS A 246 20.29 -10.40 -5.26
N ASP A 247 21.15 -9.67 -4.56
CA ASP A 247 21.67 -10.11 -3.27
C ASP A 247 20.53 -10.27 -2.25
N PHE A 248 19.58 -9.35 -2.24
CA PHE A 248 18.40 -9.39 -1.39
C PHE A 248 17.50 -10.59 -1.71
N VAL A 249 17.18 -10.82 -2.99
CA VAL A 249 16.32 -11.93 -3.43
C VAL A 249 16.99 -13.27 -3.16
N VAL A 250 18.30 -13.42 -3.45
CA VAL A 250 19.04 -14.65 -3.15
C VAL A 250 19.12 -14.91 -1.63
N GLY A 251 19.25 -13.84 -0.82
CA GLY A 251 19.31 -13.97 0.62
C GLY A 251 17.98 -14.34 1.27
N ASN A 252 16.87 -13.77 0.81
CA ASN A 252 15.57 -13.88 1.44
C ASN A 252 14.59 -14.81 0.72
N TYR A 253 14.73 -14.98 -0.61
CA TYR A 253 13.81 -15.71 -1.48
C TYR A 253 14.52 -16.70 -2.39
N LYS A 254 15.54 -17.39 -1.89
CA LYS A 254 16.40 -18.31 -2.64
C LYS A 254 15.66 -19.28 -3.59
N PRO A 255 14.52 -19.88 -3.23
CA PRO A 255 13.78 -20.76 -4.14
C PRO A 255 13.22 -20.06 -5.38
N TYR A 256 13.05 -18.74 -5.32
CA TYR A 256 12.42 -17.89 -6.34
C TYR A 256 13.42 -16.93 -7.01
N SER A 257 14.73 -17.12 -6.78
CA SER A 257 15.79 -16.21 -7.22
C SER A 257 16.18 -16.34 -8.70
N GLY A 258 15.58 -17.27 -9.43
CA GLY A 258 15.91 -17.54 -10.84
C GLY A 258 15.27 -16.55 -11.81
N ASP A 259 14.04 -16.15 -11.55
CA ASP A 259 13.24 -15.21 -12.34
C ASP A 259 12.15 -14.61 -11.46
N LEU A 260 11.72 -13.37 -11.74
CA LEU A 260 10.58 -12.73 -11.07
C LEU A 260 9.23 -13.40 -11.38
N PHE A 261 9.22 -14.35 -12.33
CA PHE A 261 8.05 -15.12 -12.72
C PHE A 261 8.03 -16.56 -12.19
N SER A 262 9.00 -16.94 -11.37
CA SER A 262 9.11 -18.30 -10.81
C SER A 262 8.38 -18.48 -9.49
#